data_ea63b64646e5d4583456a7b6d1b14eab
#
_entry.id   ea63b64646e5d4583456a7b6d1b14eab
#
_cell.length_a   1.000
_cell.length_b   1.000
_cell.length_c   1.000
_cell.angle_alpha   90.00
_cell.angle_beta   90.00
_cell.angle_gamma   90.00
#
_symmetry.space_group_name_H-M   'P 1'
#
loop_
_entity.id
_entity.type
_entity.pdbx_description
1 polymer ?
#
loop_
_entity_poly.entity_id
_entity_poly.type
_entity_poly.pdbx_seq_one_letter_code
_entity_poly.pdbx_strand_id
1 'polypeptide(L)' 'MKKNQDIAYGIIGLGRFGSALARTLAEAGQEVIVLDKDEDKIKDMRQYTEYAFVTENLSQETLAETGIQNCDVVI' A
#
# COMPACT_ATOMS: atom_id res chain seq x y z
N MET A 1 -17.83 -1.41 -7.28
CA MET A 1 -18.28 -2.18 -6.11
C MET A 1 -17.22 -3.24 -5.75
N LYS A 2 -16.97 -3.40 -4.48
CA LYS A 2 -16.00 -4.37 -4.02
C LYS A 2 -16.58 -5.77 -4.07
N LYS A 3 -15.89 -6.71 -4.69
CA LYS A 3 -16.32 -8.09 -4.75
C LYS A 3 -16.01 -8.79 -3.43
N ASN A 4 -16.67 -9.93 -3.17
CA ASN A 4 -16.47 -10.66 -1.93
C ASN A 4 -15.02 -11.11 -1.71
N GLN A 5 -14.33 -11.44 -2.79
CA GLN A 5 -12.93 -11.87 -2.72
C GLN A 5 -11.94 -10.72 -2.83
N ASP A 6 -12.42 -9.50 -3.00
CA ASP A 6 -11.54 -8.34 -3.07
C ASP A 6 -11.14 -7.96 -1.66
N ILE A 7 -9.85 -8.04 -1.40
CA ILE A 7 -9.28 -7.72 -0.10
C ILE A 7 -8.39 -6.50 -0.26
N ALA A 8 -8.51 -5.56 0.67
CA ALA A 8 -7.66 -4.39 0.68
C ALA A 8 -6.44 -4.66 1.55
N TYR A 9 -5.27 -4.47 1.00
CA TYR A 9 -4.01 -4.70 1.69
C TYR A 9 -3.31 -3.38 1.93
N GLY A 10 -2.73 -3.24 3.14
CA GLY A 10 -1.89 -2.10 3.46
C GLY A 10 -0.47 -2.59 3.67
N ILE A 11 0.49 -1.99 2.99
CA ILE A 11 1.90 -2.36 3.13
C ILE A 11 2.68 -1.16 3.61
N ILE A 12 3.33 -1.31 4.75
CA ILE A 12 4.12 -0.26 5.37
C ILE A 12 5.59 -0.66 5.25
N GLY A 13 6.31 0.09 4.46
CA GLY A 13 7.72 -0.19 4.21
C GLY A 13 7.93 -1.06 2.97
N LEU A 14 8.69 -0.53 2.03
CA LEU A 14 8.96 -1.21 0.77
C LEU A 14 10.38 -1.75 0.72
N GLY A 15 10.63 -2.78 1.53
CA GLY A 15 11.83 -3.57 1.37
C GLY A 15 11.65 -4.52 0.20
N ARG A 16 12.59 -5.46 0.02
CA ARG A 16 12.49 -6.43 -1.08
C ARG A 16 11.18 -7.23 -1.01
N PHE A 17 10.84 -7.66 0.19
CA PHE A 17 9.62 -8.44 0.38
C PHE A 17 8.37 -7.58 0.16
N GLY A 18 8.33 -6.39 0.76
CA GLY A 18 7.19 -5.51 0.65
C GLY A 18 6.92 -5.09 -0.79
N SER A 19 7.98 -4.75 -1.54
CA SER A 19 7.85 -4.37 -2.95
C SER A 19 7.32 -5.51 -3.80
N ALA A 20 7.87 -6.71 -3.62
CA ALA A 20 7.43 -7.88 -4.38
C ALA A 20 5.98 -8.24 -4.05
N LEU A 21 5.62 -8.15 -2.77
CA LEU A 21 4.26 -8.45 -2.33
C LEU A 21 3.27 -7.43 -2.89
N ALA A 22 3.61 -6.14 -2.81
CA ALA A 22 2.74 -5.10 -3.32
C ALA A 22 2.47 -5.27 -4.81
N ARG A 23 3.52 -5.54 -5.58
CA ARG A 23 3.39 -5.75 -7.01
C ARG A 23 2.53 -6.98 -7.31
N THR A 24 2.78 -8.07 -6.62
CA THR A 24 2.04 -9.31 -6.83
C THR A 24 0.55 -9.12 -6.54
N LEU A 25 0.22 -8.44 -5.45
CA LEU A 25 -1.17 -8.18 -5.09
C LEU A 25 -1.84 -7.24 -6.08
N ALA A 26 -1.13 -6.21 -6.52
CA ALA A 26 -1.68 -5.26 -7.49
C ALA A 26 -1.94 -5.94 -8.82
N GLU A 27 -1.02 -6.79 -9.26
CA GLU A 27 -1.18 -7.53 -10.51
C GLU A 27 -2.32 -8.56 -10.44
N ALA A 28 -2.63 -9.00 -9.23
CA ALA A 28 -3.75 -9.92 -9.00
C ALA A 28 -5.11 -9.19 -8.93
N GLY A 29 -5.10 -7.87 -9.07
CA GLY A 29 -6.33 -7.10 -9.03
C GLY A 29 -6.82 -6.72 -7.65
N GLN A 30 -5.99 -6.91 -6.62
CA GLN A 30 -6.35 -6.55 -5.26
C GLN A 30 -6.07 -5.07 -5.01
N GLU A 31 -6.80 -4.47 -4.07
CA GLU A 31 -6.52 -3.11 -3.64
C GLU A 31 -5.31 -3.10 -2.71
N VAL A 32 -4.33 -2.26 -3.02
CA VAL A 32 -3.11 -2.16 -2.23
C VAL A 32 -2.81 -0.71 -1.91
N ILE A 33 -2.63 -0.42 -0.63
CA ILE A 33 -2.17 0.90 -0.17
C ILE A 33 -0.75 0.71 0.33
N VAL A 34 0.18 1.50 -0.20
CA VAL A 34 1.60 1.36 0.10
C VAL A 34 2.12 2.64 0.73
N LEU A 35 2.82 2.51 1.83
CA LEU A 35 3.44 3.63 2.52
C LEU A 35 4.93 3.39 2.68
N ASP A 36 5.73 4.38 2.34
CA ASP A 36 7.16 4.34 2.56
C ASP A 36 7.70 5.77 2.66
N LYS A 37 8.80 5.93 3.35
CA LYS A 37 9.46 7.23 3.42
C LYS A 37 10.35 7.50 2.22
N ASP A 38 10.66 6.48 1.44
CA ASP A 38 11.53 6.58 0.27
C ASP A 38 10.71 6.95 -0.96
N GLU A 39 10.90 8.17 -1.44
CA GLU A 39 10.15 8.68 -2.57
C GLU A 39 10.38 7.88 -3.84
N ASP A 40 11.59 7.39 -4.05
CA ASP A 40 11.92 6.63 -5.25
C ASP A 40 11.17 5.30 -5.28
N LYS A 41 11.06 4.64 -4.13
CA LYS A 41 10.32 3.39 -4.04
C LYS A 41 8.83 3.59 -4.26
N ILE A 42 8.30 4.68 -3.73
CA ILE A 42 6.89 5.01 -3.92
C ILE A 42 6.63 5.33 -5.40
N LYS A 43 7.53 6.05 -6.03
CA LYS A 43 7.40 6.39 -7.44
C LYS A 43 7.33 5.13 -8.31
N ASP A 44 8.16 4.14 -8.01
CA ASP A 44 8.12 2.88 -8.73
C ASP A 44 6.81 2.13 -8.50
N MET A 45 6.27 2.20 -7.29
CA MET A 45 5.02 1.51 -6.97
C MET A 45 3.80 2.14 -7.63
N ARG A 46 3.87 3.40 -8.03
CA ARG A 46 2.73 4.08 -8.65
C ARG A 46 2.32 3.50 -10.00
N GLN A 47 3.21 2.74 -10.62
CA GLN A 47 2.84 2.02 -11.84
C GLN A 47 1.95 0.81 -11.57
N TYR A 48 1.87 0.38 -10.31
CA TYR A 48 1.07 -0.77 -9.91
C TYR A 48 -0.16 -0.38 -9.11
N THR A 49 -0.09 0.68 -8.33
CA THR A 49 -1.21 1.13 -7.52
C THR A 49 -1.25 2.65 -7.42
N GLU A 50 -2.47 3.20 -7.46
CA GLU A 50 -2.67 4.65 -7.29
C GLU A 50 -2.50 5.08 -5.83
N TYR A 51 -2.52 4.14 -4.91
CA TYR A 51 -2.50 4.42 -3.48
C TYR A 51 -1.13 4.20 -2.87
N ALA A 52 -0.10 4.77 -3.51
CA ALA A 52 1.26 4.75 -2.99
C ALA A 52 1.60 6.14 -2.47
N PHE A 53 1.91 6.24 -1.19
CA PHE A 53 2.14 7.52 -0.53
C PHE A 53 3.48 7.58 0.15
N VAL A 54 4.16 8.72 0.02
CA VAL A 54 5.39 8.98 0.75
C VAL A 54 5.00 9.49 2.13
N THR A 55 5.45 8.80 3.17
CA THR A 55 5.19 9.21 4.55
C THR A 55 6.48 9.17 5.35
N GLU A 56 6.87 10.30 5.92
CA GLU A 56 8.06 10.37 6.75
C GLU A 56 7.78 9.91 8.17
N ASN A 57 6.52 9.97 8.57
CA ASN A 57 6.10 9.68 9.92
C ASN A 57 4.85 8.82 9.90
N LEU A 58 4.95 7.63 10.47
CA LEU A 58 3.83 6.69 10.53
C LEU A 58 2.99 6.91 11.78
N SER A 59 2.57 8.14 11.99
CA SER A 59 1.68 8.47 13.09
C SER A 59 0.27 7.96 12.80
N GLN A 60 -0.54 7.87 13.84
CA GLN A 60 -1.92 7.45 13.71
C GLN A 60 -2.70 8.38 12.77
N GLU A 61 -2.41 9.65 12.81
CA GLU A 61 -3.04 10.64 11.95
C GLU A 61 -2.69 10.39 10.46
N THR A 62 -1.42 10.13 10.20
CA THR A 62 -0.97 9.84 8.84
C THR A 62 -1.62 8.58 8.32
N LEU A 63 -1.69 7.54 9.14
CA LEU A 63 -2.33 6.28 8.75
C LEU A 63 -3.81 6.50 8.44
N ALA A 64 -4.48 7.32 9.23
CA ALA A 64 -5.90 7.62 9.00
C ALA A 64 -6.10 8.38 7.69
N GLU A 65 -5.23 9.34 7.37
CA GLU A 65 -5.33 10.13 6.15
C GLU A 65 -5.18 9.29 4.88
N THR A 66 -4.33 8.27 4.93
CA THR A 66 -4.11 7.41 3.78
C THR A 66 -5.18 6.34 3.62
N GLY A 67 -5.98 6.11 4.66
CA GLY A 67 -7.00 5.08 4.63
C GLY A 67 -6.50 3.68 4.91
N ILE A 68 -5.22 3.53 5.25
CA ILE A 68 -4.64 2.20 5.50
C ILE A 68 -5.29 1.50 6.68
N GLN A 69 -5.87 2.26 7.60
CA GLN A 69 -6.58 1.69 8.75
C GLN A 69 -7.80 0.89 8.33
N ASN A 70 -8.32 1.15 7.15
CA ASN A 70 -9.51 0.46 6.64
C ASN A 70 -9.15 -0.78 5.80
N CYS A 71 -7.89 -1.10 5.72
CA CYS A 71 -7.46 -2.29 4.99
C CYS A 71 -7.76 -3.55 5.77
N ASP A 72 -8.09 -4.61 5.06
CA ASP A 72 -8.38 -5.91 5.68
C ASP A 72 -7.11 -6.54 6.23
N VAL A 73 -5.99 -6.31 5.57
CA VAL A 73 -4.68 -6.85 5.96
C VAL A 73 -3.66 -5.73 5.92
N VAL A 74 -2.87 -5.58 6.98
CA VAL A 74 -1.76 -4.62 7.03
C VAL A 74 -0.48 -5.37 7.33
N ILE A 75 0.52 -5.12 6.52
CA ILE A 75 1.80 -5.82 6.62
C ILE A 75 2.93 -4.83 6.90
#